data_332454bfccb6c53cf223595e35767271
#
_entry.id   332454bfccb6c53cf223595e35767271
#
_cell.length_a   1.000
_cell.length_b   1.000
_cell.length_c   1.000
_cell.angle_alpha   90.00
_cell.angle_beta   90.00
_cell.angle_gamma   90.00
#
_symmetry.space_group_name_H-M   'P 1'
#
loop_
_entity.id
_entity.type
_entity.pdbx_description
1 polymer ?
#
loop_
_entity_poly.entity_id
_entity_poly.type
_entity_poly.pdbx_seq_one_letter_code
_entity_poly.pdbx_strand_id
1 'polypeptide(L)'
;MAFALSTSGYAGSGYAGNGYAGSKSGKTVKIRMIETTDVHGRFFPFDFINQQPTDGSLARVSAYVDSLRNIYGDRLLLMDAGDVLQGQPVVTYYNYVKTDAENIAASVNNFMRYDVQTMGNHDVETGHKVYDKWMKELRCPTLGANIVSTATDTPYLKPYTIFKRDGVKIAVIGLITPGVPSWLSEELWSGLRFEDAVKTARKWMDEVKKKERPDVVVGLFHTGINDSSKTNGLLNDATREIARQVPGFDVIFYGHDHSTHYEEVTSADGSKTIIVNPANNAMKVADAELEVSKKGRSKELKVNIVDMGKRSVDERYMKTFEKEIEEVKRYVGTEVGSFTTPMTSRNCYFGPSALVDFVHDVMLSTSGAEVSFASPLSFDVTVKSGPATLSDMYKLYSYENDLCVMTLTGKEIRQYLEKSYDGWAATMTSPDDHLICMNKRDESRDKFFSLTKPFYNFDTAAGIVYDVDVTKPRGGRVVIKSMADGTPFDESRTYRVAVNSYRAAGGGGLLTKGAGIEKAQLESRVVWRGDHTLRDYIIEYVRKHSPITPQAHGNWLFVPAEWTVPAAKRDYETMWGNK
;
A
#
# COMPACT_ATOMS: atom_id res chain seq x y z
N MET A 1 42.68 -13.75 35.70
CA MET A 1 43.34 -12.43 35.87
C MET A 1 42.24 -11.41 36.03
N ALA A 2 42.12 -10.92 37.24
CA ALA A 2 41.14 -9.88 37.63
C ALA A 2 41.74 -8.52 37.33
N PHE A 3 40.96 -7.59 36.79
CA PHE A 3 41.32 -6.17 36.79
C PHE A 3 40.20 -5.33 37.41
N ALA A 4 40.66 -4.52 38.33
CA ALA A 4 39.87 -3.78 39.31
C ALA A 4 39.31 -2.47 38.74
N LEU A 5 38.15 -2.09 39.31
CA LEU A 5 37.51 -0.78 39.25
C LEU A 5 38.39 0.32 39.87
N SER A 6 38.49 1.47 39.21
CA SER A 6 38.92 2.70 39.82
C SER A 6 37.82 3.74 39.82
N THR A 7 37.30 4.06 40.99
CA THR A 7 36.45 5.18 41.33
C THR A 7 37.31 6.44 41.52
N SER A 8 37.00 7.55 40.84
CA SER A 8 37.51 8.87 41.20
C SER A 8 36.32 9.74 41.61
N GLY A 9 36.28 10.02 42.91
CA GLY A 9 35.36 10.99 43.50
C GLY A 9 35.84 12.43 43.28
N TYR A 10 34.92 13.35 43.08
CA TYR A 10 35.14 14.77 43.30
C TYR A 10 34.17 15.27 44.37
N ALA A 11 34.78 15.85 45.41
CA ALA A 11 34.11 16.43 46.52
C ALA A 11 33.70 17.88 46.28
N GLY A 12 32.65 18.25 46.90
CA GLY A 12 31.81 19.35 46.96
C GLY A 12 32.33 20.76 47.11
N SER A 13 31.46 21.70 46.85
CA SER A 13 31.36 22.96 47.58
C SER A 13 29.87 23.33 47.69
N GLY A 14 29.43 23.45 48.93
CA GLY A 14 28.09 23.87 49.29
C GLY A 14 27.82 25.32 48.97
N TYR A 15 26.60 25.61 48.50
CA TYR A 15 25.96 26.91 48.66
C TYR A 15 24.59 26.71 49.32
N ALA A 16 24.44 27.31 50.48
CA ALA A 16 23.18 27.42 51.20
C ALA A 16 22.34 28.56 50.63
N GLY A 17 21.04 28.32 50.55
CA GLY A 17 20.06 29.37 50.64
C GLY A 17 19.19 29.62 49.44
N ASN A 18 17.98 29.13 49.40
CA ASN A 18 16.77 29.93 49.55
C ASN A 18 15.56 29.01 49.30
N GLY A 19 14.64 29.01 50.24
CA GLY A 19 13.40 28.23 50.15
C GLY A 19 12.59 28.56 48.92
N TYR A 20 12.50 27.60 47.96
CA TYR A 20 11.45 27.59 46.97
C TYR A 20 10.24 26.88 47.55
N ALA A 21 9.13 27.63 47.63
CA ALA A 21 7.81 27.11 47.93
C ALA A 21 7.53 25.90 47.03
N GLY A 22 7.29 24.75 47.64
CA GLY A 22 6.96 23.51 46.92
C GLY A 22 5.77 23.73 46.01
N SER A 23 6.02 23.83 44.72
CA SER A 23 4.97 23.70 43.72
C SER A 23 4.40 22.30 43.89
N LYS A 24 3.14 22.16 44.31
CA LYS A 24 2.39 20.91 44.25
C LYS A 24 2.40 20.45 42.78
N SER A 25 3.36 19.59 42.42
CA SER A 25 3.43 18.99 41.10
C SER A 25 2.11 18.24 40.89
N GLY A 26 1.28 18.76 39.98
CA GLY A 26 0.05 18.09 39.61
C GLY A 26 0.42 16.71 39.05
N LYS A 27 -0.24 15.65 39.59
CA LYS A 27 0.00 14.25 39.19
C LYS A 27 -0.12 14.14 37.65
N THR A 28 0.97 13.83 36.94
CA THR A 28 0.97 13.59 35.49
C THR A 28 0.48 12.18 35.18
N VAL A 29 -0.22 12.02 34.06
CA VAL A 29 -0.64 10.74 33.50
C VAL A 29 0.19 10.47 32.26
N LYS A 30 0.81 9.29 32.20
CA LYS A 30 1.51 8.81 31.01
C LYS A 30 0.62 7.85 30.23
N ILE A 31 0.41 8.15 28.95
CA ILE A 31 -0.36 7.35 28.02
C ILE A 31 0.57 6.88 26.93
N ARG A 32 0.51 5.61 26.56
CA ARG A 32 1.23 5.04 25.44
C ARG A 32 0.29 4.79 24.28
N MET A 33 0.65 5.22 23.09
CA MET A 33 -0.12 5.01 21.87
C MET A 33 0.79 4.30 20.86
N ILE A 34 0.36 3.12 20.40
CA ILE A 34 1.06 2.34 19.38
C ILE A 34 0.17 2.27 18.16
N GLU A 35 0.75 2.54 17.01
CA GLU A 35 0.04 2.43 15.74
C GLU A 35 0.77 1.48 14.80
N THR A 36 -0.04 0.65 14.13
CA THR A 36 0.30 -0.11 12.94
C THR A 36 -0.50 0.42 11.76
N THR A 37 0.00 0.22 10.56
CA THR A 37 -0.69 0.56 9.30
C THR A 37 -0.18 -0.33 8.17
N ASP A 38 -0.97 -0.46 7.10
CA ASP A 38 -0.56 -1.14 5.88
C ASP A 38 0.06 -2.52 6.18
N VAL A 39 -0.59 -3.26 7.07
CA VAL A 39 -0.10 -4.57 7.51
C VAL A 39 -0.14 -5.60 6.39
N HIS A 40 -1.11 -5.47 5.45
CA HIS A 40 -1.23 -6.30 4.26
C HIS A 40 -1.12 -7.80 4.54
N GLY A 41 -1.78 -8.27 5.60
CA GLY A 41 -1.79 -9.68 5.97
C GLY A 41 -0.46 -10.20 6.56
N ARG A 42 0.52 -9.35 6.88
CA ARG A 42 1.76 -9.72 7.60
C ARG A 42 1.49 -10.04 9.08
N PHE A 43 0.58 -10.96 9.30
CA PHE A 43 0.21 -11.38 10.65
C PHE A 43 1.25 -12.29 11.30
N PHE A 44 1.90 -13.13 10.49
CA PHE A 44 2.82 -14.16 10.94
C PHE A 44 4.24 -13.88 10.44
N PRO A 45 5.31 -14.35 11.14
CA PRO A 45 6.70 -14.17 10.74
C PRO A 45 7.09 -15.11 9.58
N PHE A 46 6.20 -15.24 8.61
CA PHE A 46 6.33 -16.08 7.42
C PHE A 46 5.71 -15.39 6.20
N ASP A 47 6.47 -15.32 5.13
CA ASP A 47 6.03 -14.84 3.83
C ASP A 47 5.45 -16.01 3.03
N PHE A 48 4.13 -16.06 2.92
CA PHE A 48 3.43 -17.13 2.20
C PHE A 48 3.63 -17.08 0.68
N ILE A 49 3.98 -15.91 0.13
CA ILE A 49 4.30 -15.77 -1.30
C ILE A 49 5.66 -16.34 -1.62
N ASN A 50 6.68 -16.03 -0.80
CA ASN A 50 8.04 -16.52 -1.00
C ASN A 50 8.34 -17.81 -0.23
N GLN A 51 7.39 -18.29 0.58
CA GLN A 51 7.48 -19.48 1.43
C GLN A 51 8.76 -19.50 2.30
N GLN A 52 9.02 -18.37 2.97
CA GLN A 52 10.22 -18.20 3.81
C GLN A 52 9.92 -17.34 5.03
N PRO A 53 10.74 -17.40 6.09
CA PRO A 53 10.63 -16.48 7.24
C PRO A 53 10.73 -15.03 6.80
N THR A 54 10.06 -14.13 7.54
CA THR A 54 10.13 -12.68 7.35
C THR A 54 10.30 -11.94 8.67
N ASP A 55 10.93 -10.77 8.61
CA ASP A 55 11.17 -9.92 9.78
C ASP A 55 9.91 -9.15 10.22
N GLY A 56 9.07 -8.70 9.29
CA GLY A 56 7.82 -7.99 9.60
C GLY A 56 6.68 -8.93 9.97
N SER A 57 6.02 -8.72 11.13
CA SER A 57 4.80 -9.44 11.47
C SER A 57 4.08 -8.85 12.70
N LEU A 58 2.75 -9.00 12.75
CA LEU A 58 1.98 -8.67 13.95
C LEU A 58 2.32 -9.57 15.14
N ALA A 59 2.85 -10.79 14.93
CA ALA A 59 3.35 -11.63 16.01
C ALA A 59 4.51 -10.98 16.80
N ARG A 60 5.36 -10.19 16.13
CA ARG A 60 6.43 -9.41 16.79
C ARG A 60 5.88 -8.14 17.44
N VAL A 61 4.94 -7.47 16.78
CA VAL A 61 4.23 -6.33 17.37
C VAL A 61 3.48 -6.76 18.63
N SER A 62 2.85 -7.94 18.64
CA SER A 62 2.16 -8.49 19.81
C SER A 62 3.09 -8.62 21.02
N ALA A 63 4.28 -9.21 20.87
CA ALA A 63 5.27 -9.31 21.94
C ALA A 63 5.71 -7.92 22.46
N TYR A 64 5.90 -6.96 21.54
CA TYR A 64 6.26 -5.59 21.92
C TYR A 64 5.14 -4.91 22.73
N VAL A 65 3.92 -4.96 22.20
CA VAL A 65 2.74 -4.36 22.85
C VAL A 65 2.47 -4.99 24.22
N ASP A 66 2.60 -6.31 24.35
CA ASP A 66 2.43 -6.97 25.65
C ASP A 66 3.48 -6.53 26.67
N SER A 67 4.73 -6.32 26.24
CA SER A 67 5.76 -5.78 27.14
C SER A 67 5.41 -4.38 27.65
N LEU A 68 4.83 -3.54 26.80
CA LEU A 68 4.36 -2.21 27.17
C LEU A 68 3.08 -2.24 28.02
N ARG A 69 2.17 -3.17 27.76
CA ARG A 69 0.96 -3.36 28.58
C ARG A 69 1.28 -3.71 30.02
N ASN A 70 2.37 -4.44 30.27
CA ASN A 70 2.85 -4.71 31.63
C ASN A 70 3.26 -3.44 32.40
N ILE A 71 3.64 -2.37 31.67
CA ILE A 71 4.08 -1.09 32.23
C ILE A 71 2.91 -0.09 32.33
N TYR A 72 2.14 0.02 31.26
CA TYR A 72 1.12 1.06 31.11
C TYR A 72 -0.30 0.57 31.46
N GLY A 73 -0.57 -0.74 31.45
CA GLY A 73 -1.91 -1.30 31.66
C GLY A 73 -2.91 -0.72 30.65
N ASP A 74 -4.06 -0.29 31.16
CA ASP A 74 -5.12 0.33 30.34
C ASP A 74 -4.75 1.71 29.75
N ARG A 75 -3.61 2.27 30.13
CA ARG A 75 -3.08 3.53 29.57
C ARG A 75 -2.38 3.33 28.23
N LEU A 76 -2.29 2.10 27.72
CA LEU A 76 -1.84 1.82 26.37
C LEU A 76 -3.07 1.79 25.44
N LEU A 77 -2.97 2.49 24.31
CA LEU A 77 -3.89 2.40 23.17
C LEU A 77 -3.14 1.76 22.00
N LEU A 78 -3.70 0.68 21.45
CA LEU A 78 -3.22 0.02 20.24
C LEU A 78 -4.18 0.34 19.10
N MET A 79 -3.67 0.92 18.02
CA MET A 79 -4.45 1.45 16.91
C MET A 79 -3.92 0.93 15.58
N ASP A 80 -4.80 0.84 14.57
CA ASP A 80 -4.43 0.46 13.20
C ASP A 80 -5.02 1.46 12.19
N ALA A 81 -4.18 1.94 11.27
CA ALA A 81 -4.59 2.94 10.29
C ALA A 81 -5.04 2.34 8.94
N GLY A 82 -5.39 1.04 8.90
CA GLY A 82 -6.02 0.40 7.74
C GLY A 82 -5.06 -0.36 6.82
N ASP A 83 -5.63 -0.92 5.74
CA ASP A 83 -4.99 -1.81 4.77
C ASP A 83 -4.50 -3.12 5.42
N VAL A 84 -5.43 -3.86 5.98
CA VAL A 84 -5.18 -5.17 6.61
C VAL A 84 -5.70 -6.35 5.78
N LEU A 85 -6.73 -6.15 4.93
CA LEU A 85 -7.49 -7.22 4.27
C LEU A 85 -6.91 -7.68 2.93
N GLN A 86 -5.84 -7.07 2.43
CA GLN A 86 -5.22 -7.41 1.15
C GLN A 86 -3.71 -7.59 1.33
N GLY A 87 -3.06 -8.45 0.51
CA GLY A 87 -1.61 -8.59 0.41
C GLY A 87 -1.15 -10.04 0.53
N GLN A 88 -0.92 -10.56 1.73
CA GLN A 88 -0.48 -11.94 1.90
C GLN A 88 -1.61 -12.95 1.59
N PRO A 89 -1.28 -14.15 1.05
CA PRO A 89 -2.26 -15.20 0.76
C PRO A 89 -3.17 -15.59 1.93
N VAL A 90 -2.75 -15.35 3.16
CA VAL A 90 -3.56 -15.66 4.33
C VAL A 90 -4.85 -14.84 4.37
N VAL A 91 -4.82 -13.58 3.98
CA VAL A 91 -6.06 -12.77 3.92
C VAL A 91 -6.94 -13.20 2.75
N THR A 92 -6.37 -13.43 1.56
CA THR A 92 -7.12 -13.94 0.40
C THR A 92 -7.81 -15.28 0.72
N TYR A 93 -7.10 -16.18 1.39
CA TYR A 93 -7.65 -17.48 1.77
C TYR A 93 -8.88 -17.36 2.66
N TYR A 94 -8.85 -16.53 3.70
CA TYR A 94 -9.99 -16.34 4.61
C TYR A 94 -11.05 -15.38 4.06
N ASN A 95 -10.71 -14.51 3.13
CA ASN A 95 -11.67 -13.62 2.48
C ASN A 95 -12.51 -14.35 1.41
N TYR A 96 -11.90 -15.27 0.63
CA TYR A 96 -12.54 -15.80 -0.59
C TYR A 96 -12.60 -17.32 -0.69
N VAL A 97 -11.77 -18.07 0.05
CA VAL A 97 -11.74 -19.54 0.00
C VAL A 97 -12.45 -20.14 1.21
N LYS A 98 -12.06 -19.75 2.42
CA LYS A 98 -12.62 -20.27 3.68
C LYS A 98 -13.57 -19.24 4.31
N THR A 99 -14.58 -18.86 3.57
CA THR A 99 -15.49 -17.75 3.90
C THR A 99 -16.43 -18.04 5.08
N ASP A 100 -16.60 -19.32 5.46
CA ASP A 100 -17.39 -19.78 6.62
C ASP A 100 -16.65 -19.63 7.96
N ALA A 101 -15.31 -19.49 7.94
CA ALA A 101 -14.52 -19.24 9.14
C ALA A 101 -14.60 -17.77 9.59
N GLU A 102 -14.23 -17.49 10.85
CA GLU A 102 -13.98 -16.12 11.32
C GLU A 102 -12.89 -15.46 10.45
N ASN A 103 -13.08 -14.20 10.11
CA ASN A 103 -12.10 -13.45 9.33
C ASN A 103 -10.77 -13.39 10.09
N ILE A 104 -9.69 -13.83 9.47
CA ILE A 104 -8.38 -13.96 10.13
C ILE A 104 -7.85 -12.62 10.64
N ALA A 105 -8.11 -11.52 9.91
CA ALA A 105 -7.70 -10.18 10.35
C ALA A 105 -8.48 -9.76 11.60
N ALA A 106 -9.78 -10.07 11.68
CA ALA A 106 -10.58 -9.82 12.87
C ALA A 106 -10.09 -10.66 14.06
N SER A 107 -9.83 -11.97 13.85
CA SER A 107 -9.31 -12.86 14.90
C SER A 107 -7.98 -12.36 15.46
N VAL A 108 -7.06 -11.94 14.60
CA VAL A 108 -5.75 -11.39 14.98
C VAL A 108 -5.89 -10.07 15.74
N ASN A 109 -6.68 -9.13 15.23
CA ASN A 109 -6.91 -7.85 15.88
C ASN A 109 -7.58 -8.02 17.25
N ASN A 110 -8.54 -8.95 17.37
CA ASN A 110 -9.21 -9.30 18.61
C ASN A 110 -8.25 -9.94 19.64
N PHE A 111 -7.36 -10.83 19.20
CA PHE A 111 -6.33 -11.43 20.03
C PHE A 111 -5.39 -10.36 20.58
N MET A 112 -4.89 -9.47 19.74
CA MET A 112 -4.00 -8.38 20.10
C MET A 112 -4.69 -7.28 20.90
N ARG A 113 -6.03 -7.29 20.98
CA ARG A 113 -6.86 -6.29 21.67
C ARG A 113 -6.60 -4.88 21.14
N TYR A 114 -6.75 -4.70 19.81
CA TYR A 114 -6.78 -3.36 19.24
C TYR A 114 -7.92 -2.54 19.86
N ASP A 115 -7.65 -1.27 20.17
CA ASP A 115 -8.62 -0.35 20.76
C ASP A 115 -9.48 0.32 19.66
N VAL A 116 -8.90 0.60 18.50
CA VAL A 116 -9.55 1.26 17.37
C VAL A 116 -8.76 1.03 16.09
N GLN A 117 -9.47 1.04 14.97
CA GLN A 117 -8.86 1.03 13.65
C GLN A 117 -9.59 1.94 12.67
N THR A 118 -8.96 2.24 11.55
CA THR A 118 -9.51 2.93 10.39
C THR A 118 -9.59 1.97 9.20
N MET A 119 -10.47 2.22 8.25
CA MET A 119 -10.53 1.47 6.99
C MET A 119 -9.54 2.06 5.99
N GLY A 120 -8.78 1.21 5.28
CA GLY A 120 -7.93 1.58 4.18
C GLY A 120 -8.56 1.29 2.80
N ASN A 121 -7.93 1.76 1.72
CA ASN A 121 -8.45 1.54 0.37
C ASN A 121 -8.39 0.08 -0.07
N HIS A 122 -7.38 -0.67 0.37
CA HIS A 122 -7.29 -2.11 0.11
C HIS A 122 -8.24 -2.93 0.98
N ASP A 123 -8.76 -2.37 2.08
CA ASP A 123 -9.87 -3.00 2.81
C ASP A 123 -11.16 -2.85 1.99
N VAL A 124 -11.43 -1.66 1.42
CA VAL A 124 -12.58 -1.41 0.53
C VAL A 124 -12.49 -2.27 -0.74
N GLU A 125 -11.29 -2.52 -1.27
CA GLU A 125 -11.04 -3.37 -2.45
C GLU A 125 -11.63 -4.77 -2.31
N THR A 126 -11.78 -5.28 -1.10
CA THR A 126 -12.35 -6.62 -0.86
C THR A 126 -13.86 -6.70 -1.05
N GLY A 127 -14.54 -5.58 -1.19
CA GLY A 127 -16.00 -5.50 -1.38
C GLY A 127 -16.81 -5.71 -0.10
N HIS A 128 -18.07 -5.29 -0.12
CA HIS A 128 -19.01 -5.35 1.02
C HIS A 128 -19.08 -6.73 1.69
N LYS A 129 -19.10 -7.79 0.91
CA LYS A 129 -19.21 -9.14 1.46
C LYS A 129 -18.07 -9.49 2.44
N VAL A 130 -16.87 -8.94 2.22
CA VAL A 130 -15.68 -9.21 3.04
C VAL A 130 -15.53 -8.17 4.13
N TYR A 131 -15.47 -6.87 3.80
CA TYR A 131 -15.18 -5.86 4.81
C TYR A 131 -16.32 -5.66 5.80
N ASP A 132 -17.60 -5.84 5.41
CA ASP A 132 -18.73 -5.77 6.36
C ASP A 132 -18.69 -6.93 7.35
N LYS A 133 -18.33 -8.15 6.87
CA LYS A 133 -18.10 -9.31 7.74
C LYS A 133 -16.97 -9.06 8.72
N TRP A 134 -15.81 -8.62 8.23
CA TRP A 134 -14.65 -8.28 9.03
C TRP A 134 -14.98 -7.26 10.13
N MET A 135 -15.62 -6.14 9.79
CA MET A 135 -16.03 -5.12 10.75
C MET A 135 -17.00 -5.64 11.80
N LYS A 136 -17.92 -6.55 11.42
CA LYS A 136 -18.88 -7.16 12.33
C LYS A 136 -18.20 -8.09 13.34
N GLU A 137 -17.13 -8.75 12.95
CA GLU A 137 -16.38 -9.70 13.78
C GLU A 137 -15.34 -9.02 14.67
N LEU A 138 -14.99 -7.74 14.42
CA LEU A 138 -14.11 -6.95 15.26
C LEU A 138 -14.74 -6.58 16.59
N ARG A 139 -13.91 -6.56 17.66
CA ARG A 139 -14.31 -6.08 18.98
C ARG A 139 -14.04 -4.60 19.19
N CYS A 140 -13.22 -3.98 18.38
CA CYS A 140 -12.94 -2.55 18.38
C CYS A 140 -13.74 -1.82 17.29
N PRO A 141 -14.00 -0.50 17.43
CA PRO A 141 -14.65 0.28 16.39
C PRO A 141 -13.73 0.48 15.19
N THR A 142 -14.31 0.43 13.98
CA THR A 142 -13.68 0.91 12.75
C THR A 142 -14.18 2.33 12.49
N LEU A 143 -13.23 3.25 12.20
CA LEU A 143 -13.50 4.66 11.94
C LEU A 143 -13.40 4.99 10.44
N GLY A 144 -14.16 6.01 10.01
CA GLY A 144 -14.14 6.48 8.64
C GLY A 144 -15.06 7.68 8.46
N ALA A 145 -14.64 8.84 8.98
CA ALA A 145 -15.49 10.04 9.07
C ALA A 145 -15.95 10.58 7.71
N ASN A 146 -15.16 10.36 6.66
CA ASN A 146 -15.44 10.81 5.29
C ASN A 146 -16.00 9.70 4.38
N ILE A 147 -16.33 8.54 4.92
CA ILE A 147 -17.10 7.50 4.22
C ILE A 147 -18.58 7.74 4.54
N VAL A 148 -19.37 8.12 3.54
CA VAL A 148 -20.77 8.51 3.72
C VAL A 148 -21.66 7.57 2.95
N SER A 149 -22.72 7.08 3.61
CA SER A 149 -23.78 6.32 2.96
C SER A 149 -24.61 7.24 2.05
N THR A 150 -24.74 6.87 0.77
CA THR A 150 -25.55 7.63 -0.19
C THR A 150 -27.05 7.53 0.09
N ALA A 151 -27.48 6.47 0.80
CA ALA A 151 -28.88 6.26 1.15
C ALA A 151 -29.36 7.16 2.31
N THR A 152 -28.47 7.48 3.26
CA THR A 152 -28.84 8.20 4.49
C THR A 152 -28.20 9.58 4.62
N ASP A 153 -27.23 9.89 3.77
CA ASP A 153 -26.40 11.11 3.84
C ASP A 153 -25.69 11.30 5.19
N THR A 154 -25.35 10.18 5.84
CA THR A 154 -24.66 10.15 7.14
C THR A 154 -23.38 9.31 7.03
N PRO A 155 -22.40 9.49 7.94
CA PRO A 155 -21.22 8.64 7.96
C PRO A 155 -21.59 7.15 8.02
N TYR A 156 -20.99 6.36 7.13
CA TYR A 156 -21.16 4.90 7.09
C TYR A 156 -20.49 4.22 8.28
N LEU A 157 -19.32 4.72 8.66
CA LEU A 157 -18.57 4.29 9.84
C LEU A 157 -18.63 5.36 10.95
N LYS A 158 -18.23 4.99 12.16
CA LYS A 158 -18.08 5.98 13.22
C LYS A 158 -17.03 7.03 12.82
N PRO A 159 -17.34 8.33 12.92
CA PRO A 159 -16.37 9.37 12.56
C PRO A 159 -15.24 9.51 13.58
N TYR A 160 -15.52 9.20 14.86
CA TYR A 160 -14.56 9.26 15.95
C TYR A 160 -14.97 8.32 17.08
N THR A 161 -14.02 8.07 18.00
CA THR A 161 -14.27 7.39 19.27
C THR A 161 -13.58 8.11 20.42
N ILE A 162 -14.07 7.89 21.65
CA ILE A 162 -13.56 8.52 22.86
C ILE A 162 -13.01 7.46 23.82
N PHE A 163 -11.78 7.65 24.26
CA PHE A 163 -11.16 6.87 25.33
C PHE A 163 -11.00 7.71 26.59
N LYS A 164 -11.16 7.09 27.74
CA LYS A 164 -10.84 7.69 29.04
C LYS A 164 -9.78 6.85 29.72
N ARG A 165 -8.63 7.45 30.02
CA ARG A 165 -7.49 6.78 30.63
C ARG A 165 -6.96 7.61 31.80
N ASP A 166 -7.10 7.11 33.01
CA ASP A 166 -6.72 7.80 34.25
C ASP A 166 -7.23 9.25 34.38
N GLY A 167 -8.43 9.52 33.83
CA GLY A 167 -9.09 10.82 33.83
C GLY A 167 -8.72 11.72 32.67
N VAL A 168 -7.84 11.27 31.76
CA VAL A 168 -7.56 11.95 30.48
C VAL A 168 -8.55 11.47 29.43
N LYS A 169 -9.24 12.41 28.75
CA LYS A 169 -10.16 12.13 27.65
C LYS A 169 -9.44 12.30 26.31
N ILE A 170 -9.38 11.22 25.55
CA ILE A 170 -8.70 11.14 24.26
C ILE A 170 -9.77 10.94 23.18
N ALA A 171 -9.82 11.80 22.19
CA ALA A 171 -10.63 11.62 20.99
C ALA A 171 -9.75 11.10 19.84
N VAL A 172 -10.20 10.07 19.15
CA VAL A 172 -9.55 9.56 17.93
C VAL A 172 -10.51 9.77 16.77
N ILE A 173 -10.10 10.54 15.76
CA ILE A 173 -10.86 10.79 14.52
C ILE A 173 -10.24 9.96 13.41
N GLY A 174 -11.06 9.20 12.65
CA GLY A 174 -10.59 8.36 11.54
C GLY A 174 -10.96 8.92 10.19
N LEU A 175 -10.05 8.83 9.21
CA LEU A 175 -10.26 9.25 7.82
C LEU A 175 -9.62 8.27 6.85
N ILE A 176 -10.20 8.17 5.66
CA ILE A 176 -9.64 7.42 4.53
C ILE A 176 -9.33 8.39 3.37
N THR A 177 -8.47 7.95 2.46
CA THR A 177 -8.24 8.65 1.20
C THR A 177 -9.53 8.78 0.38
N PRO A 178 -9.88 9.96 -0.13
CA PRO A 178 -11.00 10.10 -1.05
C PRO A 178 -10.70 9.59 -2.47
N GLY A 179 -9.51 9.04 -2.70
CA GLY A 179 -9.07 8.48 -3.99
C GLY A 179 -9.70 7.14 -4.38
N VAL A 180 -10.37 6.44 -3.45
CA VAL A 180 -10.99 5.12 -3.66
C VAL A 180 -11.73 5.01 -4.99
N PRO A 181 -12.63 5.94 -5.39
CA PRO A 181 -13.36 5.84 -6.66
C PRO A 181 -12.48 5.94 -7.91
N SER A 182 -11.20 6.32 -7.76
CA SER A 182 -10.26 6.39 -8.89
C SER A 182 -9.54 5.08 -9.16
N TRP A 183 -9.55 4.19 -8.19
CA TRP A 183 -8.75 2.97 -8.22
C TRP A 183 -9.61 1.71 -8.24
N LEU A 184 -10.83 1.78 -7.69
CA LEU A 184 -11.70 0.64 -7.47
C LEU A 184 -13.00 0.77 -8.27
N SER A 185 -13.52 -0.37 -8.73
CA SER A 185 -14.84 -0.46 -9.35
C SER A 185 -15.94 -0.04 -8.38
N GLU A 186 -16.96 0.66 -8.86
CA GLU A 186 -18.07 1.16 -8.03
C GLU A 186 -18.82 0.03 -7.28
N GLU A 187 -18.84 -1.16 -7.84
CA GLU A 187 -19.44 -2.35 -7.24
C GLU A 187 -18.88 -2.65 -5.85
N LEU A 188 -17.55 -2.47 -5.64
CA LEU A 188 -16.86 -2.76 -4.38
C LEU A 188 -17.24 -1.79 -3.24
N TRP A 189 -17.65 -0.59 -3.58
CA TRP A 189 -18.05 0.47 -2.64
C TRP A 189 -19.44 1.03 -2.90
N SER A 190 -20.31 0.23 -3.52
CA SER A 190 -21.68 0.62 -3.88
C SER A 190 -22.45 1.18 -2.69
N GLY A 191 -23.22 2.26 -2.90
CA GLY A 191 -23.94 2.92 -1.82
C GLY A 191 -23.09 3.80 -0.89
N LEU A 192 -21.80 3.97 -1.19
CA LEU A 192 -20.89 4.85 -0.45
C LEU A 192 -20.43 6.01 -1.33
N ARG A 193 -19.99 7.09 -0.68
CA ARG A 193 -19.20 8.15 -1.29
C ARG A 193 -18.09 8.58 -0.35
N PHE A 194 -17.01 9.09 -0.92
CA PHE A 194 -15.82 9.50 -0.18
C PHE A 194 -15.70 11.02 -0.26
N GLU A 195 -15.82 11.68 0.88
CA GLU A 195 -15.83 13.15 0.97
C GLU A 195 -14.41 13.72 1.11
N ASP A 196 -14.28 15.04 0.89
CA ASP A 196 -13.05 15.80 1.09
C ASP A 196 -12.51 15.59 2.51
N ALA A 197 -11.32 15.02 2.64
CA ALA A 197 -10.74 14.67 3.92
C ALA A 197 -10.42 15.90 4.78
N VAL A 198 -9.99 17.03 4.18
CA VAL A 198 -9.68 18.27 4.91
C VAL A 198 -10.95 18.92 5.48
N LYS A 199 -12.00 19.02 4.66
CA LYS A 199 -13.30 19.58 5.11
C LYS A 199 -13.93 18.71 6.19
N THR A 200 -13.87 17.40 6.00
CA THR A 200 -14.40 16.42 6.97
C THR A 200 -13.63 16.45 8.28
N ALA A 201 -12.29 16.51 8.22
CA ALA A 201 -11.45 16.67 9.42
C ALA A 201 -11.85 17.93 10.22
N ARG A 202 -12.03 19.06 9.54
CA ARG A 202 -12.46 20.31 10.18
C ARG A 202 -13.84 20.18 10.85
N LYS A 203 -14.82 19.66 10.12
CA LYS A 203 -16.17 19.42 10.65
C LYS A 203 -16.13 18.59 11.94
N TRP A 204 -15.43 17.47 11.93
CA TRP A 204 -15.41 16.57 13.08
C TRP A 204 -14.51 17.07 14.20
N MET A 205 -13.45 17.81 13.91
CA MET A 205 -12.67 18.52 14.94
C MET A 205 -13.56 19.50 15.73
N ASP A 206 -14.36 20.31 15.03
CA ASP A 206 -15.27 21.27 15.67
C ASP A 206 -16.35 20.56 16.51
N GLU A 207 -16.95 19.49 15.97
CA GLU A 207 -17.94 18.69 16.69
C GLU A 207 -17.35 18.02 17.94
N VAL A 208 -16.18 17.41 17.83
CA VAL A 208 -15.48 16.75 18.94
C VAL A 208 -15.12 17.76 20.03
N LYS A 209 -14.54 18.91 19.67
CA LYS A 209 -14.22 19.97 20.63
C LYS A 209 -15.45 20.49 21.37
N LYS A 210 -16.55 20.70 20.63
CA LYS A 210 -17.80 21.22 21.18
C LYS A 210 -18.51 20.22 22.09
N LYS A 211 -18.68 18.97 21.64
CA LYS A 211 -19.47 17.95 22.35
C LYS A 211 -18.67 17.23 23.42
N GLU A 212 -17.43 16.86 23.10
CA GLU A 212 -16.64 15.96 23.96
C GLU A 212 -15.65 16.69 24.86
N ARG A 213 -15.13 17.84 24.42
CA ARG A 213 -14.10 18.61 25.14
C ARG A 213 -12.93 17.72 25.56
N PRO A 214 -12.27 17.03 24.63
CA PRO A 214 -11.19 16.12 24.94
C PRO A 214 -9.96 16.87 25.43
N ASP A 215 -9.15 16.17 26.24
CA ASP A 215 -7.82 16.66 26.64
C ASP A 215 -6.80 16.47 25.50
N VAL A 216 -7.01 15.44 24.67
CA VAL A 216 -6.11 15.04 23.56
C VAL A 216 -6.95 14.67 22.35
N VAL A 217 -6.50 15.10 21.16
CA VAL A 217 -7.11 14.72 19.88
C VAL A 217 -6.06 14.06 19.00
N VAL A 218 -6.37 12.84 18.58
CA VAL A 218 -5.55 12.00 17.72
C VAL A 218 -6.23 11.85 16.36
N GLY A 219 -5.47 12.02 15.29
CA GLY A 219 -5.86 11.58 13.95
C GLY A 219 -5.38 10.13 13.73
N LEU A 220 -6.24 9.28 13.14
CA LEU A 220 -5.90 7.94 12.69
C LEU A 220 -6.34 7.85 11.23
N PHE A 221 -5.41 8.09 10.30
CA PHE A 221 -5.74 8.37 8.92
C PHE A 221 -5.15 7.36 7.95
N HIS A 222 -5.97 6.89 7.02
CA HIS A 222 -5.48 6.14 5.86
C HIS A 222 -5.45 7.06 4.63
N THR A 223 -4.54 8.04 4.64
CA THR A 223 -4.29 8.99 3.55
C THR A 223 -2.85 9.49 3.68
N GLY A 224 -2.10 9.47 2.57
CA GLY A 224 -0.67 9.83 2.56
C GLY A 224 -0.41 11.33 2.69
N ILE A 225 0.81 11.73 2.35
CA ILE A 225 1.28 13.13 2.47
C ILE A 225 1.60 13.82 1.13
N ASN A 226 1.42 13.13 0.00
CA ASN A 226 1.70 13.70 -1.33
C ASN A 226 0.54 14.59 -1.81
N ASP A 227 0.58 15.87 -1.49
CA ASP A 227 -0.42 16.88 -1.82
C ASP A 227 -0.58 17.22 -3.32
N SER A 228 0.19 16.57 -4.19
CA SER A 228 0.08 16.71 -5.65
C SER A 228 -0.95 15.76 -6.30
N SER A 229 -1.37 14.69 -5.57
CA SER A 229 -2.30 13.69 -6.08
C SER A 229 -3.75 14.09 -5.81
N LYS A 230 -4.55 14.22 -6.88
CA LYS A 230 -5.97 14.62 -6.78
C LYS A 230 -6.87 13.74 -7.64
N THR A 231 -8.05 13.46 -7.08
CA THR A 231 -9.18 12.83 -7.77
C THR A 231 -10.41 13.72 -7.67
N ASN A 232 -11.01 14.06 -8.80
CA ASN A 232 -12.19 14.94 -8.84
C ASN A 232 -12.01 16.26 -8.05
N GLY A 233 -10.77 16.80 -8.04
CA GLY A 233 -10.41 18.00 -7.31
C GLY A 233 -10.11 17.81 -5.82
N LEU A 234 -10.34 16.61 -5.27
CA LEU A 234 -10.03 16.25 -3.89
C LEU A 234 -8.58 15.74 -3.78
N LEU A 235 -7.90 16.08 -2.68
CA LEU A 235 -6.59 15.54 -2.36
C LEU A 235 -6.71 14.06 -1.99
N ASN A 236 -5.99 13.19 -2.71
CA ASN A 236 -5.91 11.76 -2.36
C ASN A 236 -5.09 11.56 -1.10
N ASP A 237 -4.01 12.34 -0.96
CA ASP A 237 -3.08 12.30 0.16
C ASP A 237 -3.17 13.62 0.92
N ALA A 238 -3.97 13.65 1.98
CA ALA A 238 -4.39 14.89 2.63
C ALA A 238 -3.79 15.10 4.04
N THR A 239 -3.01 14.15 4.58
CA THR A 239 -2.57 14.18 5.99
C THR A 239 -1.80 15.45 6.34
N ARG A 240 -0.81 15.86 5.54
CA ARG A 240 -0.05 17.09 5.78
C ARG A 240 -0.93 18.33 5.68
N GLU A 241 -1.83 18.36 4.71
CA GLU A 241 -2.72 19.49 4.51
C GLU A 241 -3.78 19.60 5.63
N ILE A 242 -4.27 18.47 6.15
CA ILE A 242 -5.11 18.45 7.36
C ILE A 242 -4.35 19.03 8.54
N ALA A 243 -3.10 18.59 8.79
CA ALA A 243 -2.28 19.11 9.88
C ALA A 243 -2.05 20.64 9.77
N ARG A 244 -1.91 21.15 8.55
CA ARG A 244 -1.73 22.60 8.29
C ARG A 244 -3.02 23.39 8.48
N GLN A 245 -4.14 22.89 7.99
CA GLN A 245 -5.40 23.66 7.90
C GLN A 245 -6.36 23.43 9.06
N VAL A 246 -6.21 22.34 9.82
CA VAL A 246 -7.16 21.93 10.88
C VAL A 246 -6.45 21.88 12.22
N PRO A 247 -6.34 23.03 12.93
CA PRO A 247 -5.64 23.07 14.21
C PRO A 247 -6.39 22.27 15.29
N GLY A 248 -5.61 21.61 16.13
CA GLY A 248 -6.11 20.92 17.33
C GLY A 248 -5.82 19.43 17.40
N PHE A 249 -5.22 18.83 16.38
CA PHE A 249 -4.61 17.52 16.53
C PHE A 249 -3.31 17.62 17.34
N ASP A 250 -3.13 16.75 18.32
CA ASP A 250 -1.88 16.60 19.05
C ASP A 250 -0.90 15.73 18.24
N VAL A 251 -1.43 14.66 17.65
CA VAL A 251 -0.70 13.75 16.76
C VAL A 251 -1.64 13.18 15.70
N ILE A 252 -1.10 12.93 14.52
CA ILE A 252 -1.77 12.19 13.45
C ILE A 252 -0.90 10.99 13.10
N PHE A 253 -1.41 9.79 13.38
CA PHE A 253 -0.89 8.54 12.88
C PHE A 253 -1.51 8.29 11.51
N TYR A 254 -0.68 7.88 10.52
CA TYR A 254 -1.22 7.70 9.18
C TYR A 254 -0.51 6.60 8.39
N GLY A 255 -1.18 6.10 7.34
CA GLY A 255 -0.69 5.10 6.42
C GLY A 255 -0.85 5.50 4.95
N HIS A 256 -1.03 4.50 4.09
CA HIS A 256 -1.31 4.58 2.67
C HIS A 256 -0.10 4.72 1.74
N ASP A 257 0.89 5.55 2.07
CA ASP A 257 2.05 5.80 1.19
C ASP A 257 3.25 4.87 1.45
N HIS A 258 3.12 3.91 2.37
CA HIS A 258 4.11 2.88 2.71
C HIS A 258 5.51 3.44 3.04
N SER A 259 5.60 4.68 3.47
CA SER A 259 6.88 5.35 3.71
C SER A 259 7.09 5.67 5.18
N THR A 260 8.28 5.38 5.69
CA THR A 260 8.65 5.82 7.04
C THR A 260 8.77 7.35 7.07
N HIS A 261 7.93 8.01 7.85
CA HIS A 261 7.90 9.47 7.92
C HIS A 261 7.62 9.99 9.33
N TYR A 262 8.26 11.11 9.67
CA TYR A 262 8.02 11.89 10.87
C TYR A 262 8.18 13.37 10.53
N GLU A 263 7.19 14.20 10.85
CA GLU A 263 7.24 15.65 10.63
C GLU A 263 6.45 16.36 11.74
N GLU A 264 6.97 17.49 12.21
CA GLU A 264 6.22 18.45 13.02
C GLU A 264 5.67 19.55 12.11
N VAL A 265 4.37 19.59 11.95
CA VAL A 265 3.67 20.54 11.08
C VAL A 265 3.12 21.70 11.91
N THR A 266 3.38 22.93 11.49
CA THR A 266 2.76 24.13 12.10
C THR A 266 1.43 24.42 11.43
N SER A 267 0.36 24.43 12.21
CA SER A 267 -1.01 24.74 11.76
C SER A 267 -1.22 26.24 11.53
N ALA A 268 -2.34 26.59 10.91
CA ALA A 268 -2.69 27.98 10.58
C ALA A 268 -2.81 28.93 11.80
N ASP A 269 -3.08 28.38 13.00
CA ASP A 269 -3.15 29.14 14.25
C ASP A 269 -1.82 29.17 15.02
N GLY A 270 -0.73 28.60 14.45
CA GLY A 270 0.59 28.50 15.07
C GLY A 270 0.76 27.30 16.01
N SER A 271 -0.27 26.48 16.22
CA SER A 271 -0.14 25.23 16.97
C SER A 271 0.65 24.19 16.17
N LYS A 272 1.22 23.20 16.87
CA LYS A 272 2.04 22.15 16.28
C LYS A 272 1.33 20.82 16.33
N THR A 273 1.37 20.07 15.24
CA THR A 273 0.86 18.71 15.11
C THR A 273 1.99 17.80 14.62
N ILE A 274 2.24 16.70 15.32
CA ILE A 274 3.15 15.66 14.84
C ILE A 274 2.38 14.77 13.87
N ILE A 275 2.93 14.52 12.67
CA ILE A 275 2.45 13.50 11.75
C ILE A 275 3.48 12.39 11.64
N VAL A 276 3.05 11.13 11.70
CA VAL A 276 3.96 9.97 11.74
C VAL A 276 3.38 8.78 10.97
N ASN A 277 4.24 8.10 10.20
CA ASN A 277 3.95 6.85 9.49
C ASN A 277 5.10 5.87 9.69
N PRO A 278 4.86 4.65 10.21
CA PRO A 278 5.89 3.63 10.37
C PRO A 278 6.20 2.83 9.10
N ALA A 279 5.58 3.12 7.99
CA ALA A 279 5.55 2.37 6.74
C ALA A 279 4.62 1.14 6.83
N ASN A 280 4.99 0.00 6.23
CA ASN A 280 4.09 -1.11 5.98
C ASN A 280 4.62 -2.46 6.49
N ASN A 281 3.82 -3.54 6.27
CA ASN A 281 4.18 -4.94 6.54
C ASN A 281 4.56 -5.24 8.00
N ALA A 282 4.10 -4.43 8.95
CA ALA A 282 4.43 -4.56 10.37
C ALA A 282 5.96 -4.64 10.64
N MET A 283 6.78 -4.05 9.76
CA MET A 283 8.23 -3.94 9.94
C MET A 283 8.59 -2.96 11.04
N LYS A 284 7.76 -1.95 11.23
CA LYS A 284 7.90 -0.90 12.23
C LYS A 284 6.54 -0.58 12.84
N VAL A 285 6.57 0.11 13.98
CA VAL A 285 5.37 0.72 14.60
C VAL A 285 5.67 2.17 14.93
N ALA A 286 4.66 3.03 14.88
CA ALA A 286 4.76 4.33 15.51
C ALA A 286 4.43 4.17 17.00
N ASP A 287 5.27 4.76 17.84
CA ASP A 287 5.24 4.61 19.29
C ASP A 287 5.31 5.97 19.96
N ALA A 288 4.18 6.42 20.51
CA ALA A 288 4.05 7.71 21.13
C ALA A 288 3.83 7.59 22.65
N GLU A 289 4.65 8.31 23.43
CA GLU A 289 4.44 8.51 24.86
C GLU A 289 3.94 9.94 25.09
N LEU A 290 2.74 10.05 25.63
CA LEU A 290 2.11 11.31 25.97
C LEU A 290 2.06 11.48 27.48
N GLU A 291 2.64 12.57 27.99
CA GLU A 291 2.51 13.00 29.38
C GLU A 291 1.50 14.16 29.48
N VAL A 292 0.43 13.97 30.24
CA VAL A 292 -0.61 14.98 30.47
C VAL A 292 -0.68 15.36 31.94
N SER A 293 -0.63 16.66 32.25
CA SER A 293 -0.90 17.12 33.61
C SER A 293 -2.39 16.97 33.94
N LYS A 294 -2.72 16.47 35.15
CA LYS A 294 -4.13 16.26 35.60
C LYS A 294 -5.03 17.50 35.55
N LYS A 295 -4.45 18.68 35.33
CA LYS A 295 -5.19 19.92 35.09
C LYS A 295 -5.30 20.30 33.61
N GLY A 296 -4.89 19.41 32.66
CA GLY A 296 -4.96 19.62 31.22
C GLY A 296 -4.13 20.78 30.67
N ARG A 297 -3.25 21.38 31.52
CA ARG A 297 -2.54 22.62 31.18
C ARG A 297 -1.20 22.42 30.48
N SER A 298 -0.65 21.22 30.50
CA SER A 298 0.58 20.89 29.78
C SER A 298 0.50 19.47 29.22
N LYS A 299 0.97 19.32 28.00
CA LYS A 299 1.15 18.05 27.31
C LYS A 299 2.60 18.00 26.83
N GLU A 300 3.24 16.86 27.00
CA GLU A 300 4.52 16.54 26.37
C GLU A 300 4.34 15.26 25.57
N LEU A 301 4.61 15.30 24.28
CA LEU A 301 4.45 14.17 23.36
C LEU A 301 5.81 13.82 22.78
N LYS A 302 6.22 12.56 22.93
CA LYS A 302 7.41 11.96 22.32
C LYS A 302 6.96 10.87 21.38
N VAL A 303 7.37 10.94 20.12
CA VAL A 303 7.02 9.95 19.10
C VAL A 303 8.29 9.34 18.53
N ASN A 304 8.32 8.02 18.43
CA ASN A 304 9.40 7.25 17.84
C ASN A 304 8.84 6.29 16.80
N ILE A 305 9.65 5.92 15.83
CA ILE A 305 9.38 4.83 14.91
C ILE A 305 10.28 3.66 15.34
N VAL A 306 9.67 2.55 15.75
CA VAL A 306 10.36 1.42 16.37
C VAL A 306 10.40 0.23 15.43
N ASP A 307 11.60 -0.28 15.15
CA ASP A 307 11.82 -1.46 14.31
C ASP A 307 11.37 -2.74 15.03
N MET A 308 10.60 -3.58 14.34
CA MET A 308 10.09 -4.86 14.83
C MET A 308 10.93 -6.05 14.34
N GLY A 309 11.71 -5.91 13.28
CA GLY A 309 12.39 -7.02 12.59
C GLY A 309 13.32 -7.84 13.48
N LYS A 310 13.94 -7.22 14.48
CA LYS A 310 14.86 -7.89 15.42
C LYS A 310 14.21 -8.33 16.74
N ARG A 311 12.89 -8.11 16.91
CA ARG A 311 12.19 -8.46 18.14
C ARG A 311 11.74 -9.91 18.12
N SER A 312 11.64 -10.53 19.31
CA SER A 312 11.04 -11.86 19.44
C SER A 312 9.56 -11.86 19.05
N VAL A 313 9.06 -12.98 18.64
CA VAL A 313 7.63 -13.21 18.41
C VAL A 313 6.90 -13.51 19.72
N ASP A 314 5.61 -13.25 19.79
CA ASP A 314 4.74 -13.71 20.87
C ASP A 314 4.43 -15.19 20.68
N GLU A 315 4.94 -16.05 21.54
CA GLU A 315 4.73 -17.50 21.47
C GLU A 315 3.26 -17.90 21.68
N ARG A 316 2.51 -17.17 22.50
CA ARG A 316 1.07 -17.42 22.68
C ARG A 316 0.29 -17.11 21.41
N TYR A 317 0.65 -16.01 20.74
CA TYR A 317 0.13 -15.66 19.43
C TYR A 317 0.39 -16.79 18.42
N MET A 318 1.64 -17.21 18.29
CA MET A 318 2.02 -18.27 17.36
C MET A 318 1.31 -19.58 17.62
N LYS A 319 1.16 -19.97 18.89
CA LYS A 319 0.42 -21.18 19.30
C LYS A 319 -1.07 -21.06 19.02
N THR A 320 -1.64 -19.87 19.22
CA THR A 320 -3.09 -19.64 18.97
C THR A 320 -3.44 -19.82 17.50
N PHE A 321 -2.58 -19.35 16.60
CA PHE A 321 -2.80 -19.35 15.14
C PHE A 321 -2.02 -20.45 14.39
N GLU A 322 -1.48 -21.45 15.09
CA GLU A 322 -0.68 -22.53 14.49
C GLU A 322 -1.45 -23.27 13.40
N LYS A 323 -2.73 -23.56 13.64
CA LYS A 323 -3.60 -24.26 12.69
C LYS A 323 -3.81 -23.45 11.41
N GLU A 324 -4.10 -22.17 11.55
CA GLU A 324 -4.33 -21.23 10.45
C GLU A 324 -3.05 -21.06 9.61
N ILE A 325 -1.89 -20.95 10.25
CA ILE A 325 -0.58 -20.88 9.58
C ILE A 325 -0.34 -22.13 8.72
N GLU A 326 -0.50 -23.33 9.32
CA GLU A 326 -0.25 -24.58 8.60
C GLU A 326 -1.27 -24.84 7.50
N GLU A 327 -2.51 -24.41 7.69
CA GLU A 327 -3.57 -24.50 6.67
C GLU A 327 -3.22 -23.64 5.44
N VAL A 328 -2.80 -22.39 5.65
CA VAL A 328 -2.41 -21.48 4.55
C VAL A 328 -1.12 -21.94 3.88
N LYS A 329 -0.14 -22.46 4.63
CA LYS A 329 1.07 -23.07 4.03
C LYS A 329 0.70 -24.21 3.07
N ARG A 330 -0.21 -25.11 3.47
CA ARG A 330 -0.69 -26.19 2.59
C ARG A 330 -1.41 -25.63 1.36
N TYR A 331 -2.26 -24.63 1.55
CA TYR A 331 -2.98 -23.98 0.47
C TYR A 331 -2.01 -23.38 -0.57
N VAL A 332 -1.07 -22.54 -0.16
CA VAL A 332 -0.14 -21.90 -1.09
C VAL A 332 0.86 -22.89 -1.70
N GLY A 333 1.14 -24.01 -1.03
CA GLY A 333 1.98 -25.12 -1.52
C GLY A 333 1.26 -26.05 -2.50
N THR A 334 -0.04 -25.87 -2.75
CA THR A 334 -0.77 -26.70 -3.71
C THR A 334 -0.22 -26.52 -5.11
N GLU A 335 0.21 -27.61 -5.75
CA GLU A 335 0.68 -27.63 -7.12
C GLU A 335 -0.47 -27.34 -8.09
N VAL A 336 -0.22 -26.47 -9.07
CA VAL A 336 -1.19 -26.08 -10.10
C VAL A 336 -0.73 -26.44 -11.51
N GLY A 337 0.53 -26.83 -11.69
CA GLY A 337 1.11 -27.22 -12.96
C GLY A 337 2.62 -27.12 -12.95
N SER A 338 3.25 -26.83 -14.09
CA SER A 338 4.71 -26.71 -14.20
C SER A 338 5.14 -25.78 -15.32
N PHE A 339 6.31 -25.16 -15.14
CA PHE A 339 7.01 -24.38 -16.16
C PHE A 339 8.31 -25.07 -16.57
N THR A 340 8.63 -25.05 -17.87
CA THR A 340 9.87 -25.67 -18.37
C THR A 340 11.09 -24.76 -18.23
N THR A 341 10.88 -23.44 -18.18
CA THR A 341 11.90 -22.40 -18.02
C THR A 341 11.53 -21.40 -16.92
N PRO A 342 12.50 -20.79 -16.24
CA PRO A 342 12.20 -19.79 -15.22
C PRO A 342 11.75 -18.46 -15.84
N MET A 343 10.97 -17.69 -15.09
CA MET A 343 10.55 -16.32 -15.43
C MET A 343 10.98 -15.37 -14.32
N THR A 344 11.53 -14.21 -14.68
CA THR A 344 11.90 -13.17 -13.69
C THR A 344 11.30 -11.82 -14.07
N SER A 345 10.83 -11.07 -13.05
CA SER A 345 10.35 -9.70 -13.26
C SER A 345 11.48 -8.72 -13.59
N ARG A 346 12.74 -9.03 -13.27
CA ARG A 346 13.88 -8.14 -13.51
C ARG A 346 14.03 -7.76 -14.98
N ASN A 347 13.71 -8.68 -15.89
CA ASN A 347 13.84 -8.44 -17.33
C ASN A 347 12.72 -7.53 -17.88
N CYS A 348 11.56 -7.44 -17.18
CA CYS A 348 10.39 -6.69 -17.65
C CYS A 348 10.65 -5.19 -17.85
N TYR A 349 11.67 -4.65 -17.20
CA TYR A 349 11.97 -3.22 -17.23
C TYR A 349 12.73 -2.77 -18.47
N PHE A 350 13.33 -3.72 -19.22
CA PHE A 350 14.29 -3.43 -20.27
C PHE A 350 13.85 -3.91 -21.66
N GLY A 351 12.74 -4.61 -21.76
CA GLY A 351 12.24 -5.17 -23.01
C GLY A 351 11.15 -6.22 -22.78
N PRO A 352 10.71 -6.91 -23.85
CA PRO A 352 9.80 -8.04 -23.74
C PRO A 352 10.35 -9.10 -22.79
N SER A 353 9.48 -9.70 -21.98
CA SER A 353 9.91 -10.66 -20.99
C SER A 353 8.91 -11.78 -20.79
N ALA A 354 9.39 -13.00 -20.61
CA ALA A 354 8.56 -14.18 -20.43
C ALA A 354 7.52 -14.04 -19.32
N LEU A 355 7.78 -13.24 -18.27
CA LEU A 355 6.85 -13.09 -17.15
C LEU A 355 5.62 -12.26 -17.54
N VAL A 356 5.83 -11.06 -18.13
CA VAL A 356 4.70 -10.18 -18.49
C VAL A 356 4.01 -10.71 -19.74
N ASP A 357 4.77 -11.26 -20.69
CA ASP A 357 4.22 -11.83 -21.92
C ASP A 357 3.35 -13.06 -21.63
N PHE A 358 3.70 -13.87 -20.62
CA PHE A 358 2.82 -14.93 -20.14
C PHE A 358 1.50 -14.38 -19.58
N VAL A 359 1.52 -13.28 -18.85
CA VAL A 359 0.28 -12.64 -18.37
C VAL A 359 -0.55 -12.12 -19.57
N HIS A 360 0.09 -11.53 -20.57
CA HIS A 360 -0.58 -11.13 -21.81
C HIS A 360 -1.25 -12.31 -22.52
N ASP A 361 -0.57 -13.46 -22.62
CA ASP A 361 -1.12 -14.68 -23.23
C ASP A 361 -2.41 -15.12 -22.53
N VAL A 362 -2.39 -15.14 -21.19
CA VAL A 362 -3.59 -15.46 -20.41
C VAL A 362 -4.70 -14.45 -20.65
N MET A 363 -4.39 -13.16 -20.62
CA MET A 363 -5.39 -12.11 -20.83
C MET A 363 -6.04 -12.20 -22.21
N LEU A 364 -5.24 -12.36 -23.27
CA LEU A 364 -5.74 -12.45 -24.65
C LEU A 364 -6.53 -13.74 -24.88
N SER A 365 -6.02 -14.89 -24.43
CA SER A 365 -6.69 -16.18 -24.63
C SER A 365 -8.01 -16.30 -23.87
N THR A 366 -8.09 -15.67 -22.69
CA THR A 366 -9.31 -15.69 -21.85
C THR A 366 -10.36 -14.73 -22.39
N SER A 367 -9.97 -13.52 -22.76
CA SER A 367 -10.91 -12.45 -23.11
C SER A 367 -11.27 -12.37 -24.60
N GLY A 368 -10.47 -13.00 -25.47
CA GLY A 368 -10.59 -12.83 -26.93
C GLY A 368 -10.39 -11.39 -27.39
N ALA A 369 -9.67 -10.58 -26.63
CA ALA A 369 -9.31 -9.22 -27.02
C ALA A 369 -8.21 -9.22 -28.10
N GLU A 370 -8.11 -8.12 -28.86
CA GLU A 370 -7.11 -7.97 -29.93
C GLU A 370 -5.77 -7.45 -29.40
N VAL A 371 -5.82 -6.68 -28.31
CA VAL A 371 -4.67 -6.06 -27.64
C VAL A 371 -4.81 -6.26 -26.15
N SER A 372 -3.72 -6.35 -25.41
CA SER A 372 -3.71 -6.35 -23.96
C SER A 372 -2.68 -5.40 -23.40
N PHE A 373 -2.96 -4.83 -22.21
CA PHE A 373 -2.01 -4.06 -21.43
C PHE A 373 -1.73 -4.75 -20.09
N ALA A 374 -0.47 -4.94 -19.76
CA ALA A 374 -0.02 -5.53 -18.52
C ALA A 374 1.30 -4.92 -18.03
N SER A 375 1.50 -4.92 -16.72
CA SER A 375 2.72 -4.47 -16.06
C SER A 375 3.28 -5.56 -15.15
N PRO A 376 4.59 -5.52 -14.81
CA PRO A 376 5.13 -6.36 -13.75
C PRO A 376 4.54 -5.90 -12.41
N LEU A 377 3.85 -6.78 -11.69
CA LEU A 377 3.20 -6.45 -10.42
C LEU A 377 4.08 -6.76 -9.20
N SER A 378 5.27 -7.28 -9.44
CA SER A 378 6.29 -7.54 -8.44
C SER A 378 7.63 -7.00 -8.94
N PHE A 379 8.34 -6.26 -8.08
CA PHE A 379 9.60 -5.59 -8.48
C PHE A 379 10.74 -6.59 -8.73
N ASP A 380 10.87 -7.57 -7.85
CA ASP A 380 11.99 -8.53 -7.88
C ASP A 380 11.51 -9.92 -7.45
N VAL A 381 10.95 -10.67 -8.41
CA VAL A 381 10.53 -12.05 -8.21
C VAL A 381 11.04 -12.95 -9.33
N THR A 382 11.18 -14.22 -9.00
CA THR A 382 11.47 -15.28 -9.96
C THR A 382 10.54 -16.47 -9.69
N VAL A 383 9.82 -16.88 -10.72
CA VAL A 383 9.14 -18.19 -10.78
C VAL A 383 10.09 -19.17 -11.41
N LYS A 384 10.40 -20.25 -10.67
CA LYS A 384 11.39 -21.26 -11.11
C LYS A 384 10.80 -22.21 -12.15
N SER A 385 11.66 -22.88 -12.91
CA SER A 385 11.26 -24.05 -13.70
C SER A 385 10.94 -25.25 -12.78
N GLY A 386 10.09 -26.16 -13.25
CA GLY A 386 9.60 -27.32 -12.50
C GLY A 386 8.17 -27.12 -12.02
N PRO A 387 7.72 -27.85 -10.98
CA PRO A 387 6.41 -27.72 -10.40
C PRO A 387 6.10 -26.30 -9.99
N ALA A 388 4.93 -25.80 -10.35
CA ALA A 388 4.42 -24.49 -10.00
C ALA A 388 3.30 -24.62 -8.97
N THR A 389 3.36 -23.80 -7.92
CA THR A 389 2.39 -23.79 -6.82
C THR A 389 1.51 -22.56 -6.82
N LEU A 390 0.47 -22.53 -5.99
CA LEU A 390 -0.34 -21.32 -5.80
C LEU A 390 0.52 -20.13 -5.37
N SER A 391 1.58 -20.33 -4.55
CA SER A 391 2.47 -19.23 -4.19
C SER A 391 3.18 -18.60 -5.40
N ASP A 392 3.49 -19.39 -6.43
CA ASP A 392 4.08 -18.87 -7.66
C ASP A 392 3.08 -18.02 -8.46
N MET A 393 1.79 -18.35 -8.39
CA MET A 393 0.73 -17.52 -9.02
C MET A 393 0.60 -16.16 -8.34
N TYR A 394 0.80 -16.06 -7.02
CA TYR A 394 0.89 -14.78 -6.33
C TYR A 394 2.14 -13.97 -6.70
N LYS A 395 3.25 -14.62 -7.04
CA LYS A 395 4.45 -13.94 -7.57
C LYS A 395 4.19 -13.36 -8.96
N LEU A 396 3.45 -14.09 -9.81
CA LEU A 396 3.07 -13.63 -11.14
C LEU A 396 2.04 -12.49 -11.08
N TYR A 397 1.04 -12.62 -10.21
CA TYR A 397 -0.04 -11.65 -10.09
C TYR A 397 -0.47 -11.47 -8.63
N SER A 398 0.00 -10.39 -7.99
CA SER A 398 -0.13 -10.17 -6.54
C SER A 398 -1.42 -9.48 -6.10
N TYR A 399 -2.18 -8.87 -7.04
CA TYR A 399 -3.39 -8.10 -6.74
C TYR A 399 -4.68 -8.86 -7.06
N GLU A 400 -5.79 -8.44 -6.43
CA GLU A 400 -7.14 -9.02 -6.62
C GLU A 400 -7.90 -8.25 -7.72
N ASN A 401 -7.32 -8.12 -8.91
CA ASN A 401 -7.98 -7.41 -10.01
C ASN A 401 -8.74 -8.37 -10.92
N ASP A 402 -9.91 -7.95 -11.40
CA ASP A 402 -10.65 -8.63 -12.45
C ASP A 402 -10.02 -8.37 -13.82
N LEU A 403 -10.26 -9.28 -14.77
CA LEU A 403 -9.96 -9.06 -16.17
C LEU A 403 -11.13 -8.33 -16.84
N CYS A 404 -10.83 -7.22 -17.52
CA CYS A 404 -11.81 -6.43 -18.25
C CYS A 404 -11.41 -6.29 -19.73
N VAL A 405 -12.39 -6.14 -20.60
CA VAL A 405 -12.18 -5.72 -22.00
C VAL A 405 -12.82 -4.36 -22.22
N MET A 406 -12.04 -3.41 -22.71
CA MET A 406 -12.50 -2.08 -23.08
C MET A 406 -12.42 -1.86 -24.58
N THR A 407 -13.21 -0.91 -25.08
CA THR A 407 -13.07 -0.42 -26.46
C THR A 407 -12.21 0.83 -26.48
N LEU A 408 -11.08 0.79 -27.21
CA LEU A 408 -10.16 1.91 -27.39
C LEU A 408 -9.86 2.10 -28.87
N THR A 409 -9.75 3.35 -29.33
CA THR A 409 -9.24 3.66 -30.67
C THR A 409 -7.73 3.38 -30.74
N GLY A 410 -7.20 3.14 -31.93
CA GLY A 410 -5.75 2.96 -32.09
C GLY A 410 -4.95 4.17 -31.62
N LYS A 411 -5.49 5.38 -31.78
CA LYS A 411 -4.90 6.61 -31.24
C LYS A 411 -4.85 6.58 -29.71
N GLU A 412 -5.92 6.16 -29.03
CA GLU A 412 -5.97 6.02 -27.56
C GLU A 412 -4.98 4.95 -27.08
N ILE A 413 -4.83 3.82 -27.80
CA ILE A 413 -3.82 2.78 -27.53
C ILE A 413 -2.41 3.37 -27.56
N ARG A 414 -2.05 4.09 -28.62
CA ARG A 414 -0.75 4.73 -28.73
C ARG A 414 -0.52 5.75 -27.62
N GLN A 415 -1.49 6.59 -27.34
CA GLN A 415 -1.40 7.60 -26.26
C GLN A 415 -1.30 6.98 -24.88
N TYR A 416 -1.97 5.86 -24.63
CA TYR A 416 -1.83 5.07 -23.40
C TYR A 416 -0.38 4.61 -23.21
N LEU A 417 0.22 4.02 -24.23
CA LEU A 417 1.62 3.56 -24.20
C LEU A 417 2.59 4.73 -24.06
N GLU A 418 2.39 5.84 -24.75
CA GLU A 418 3.18 7.05 -24.57
C GLU A 418 3.21 7.48 -23.08
N LYS A 419 2.06 7.42 -22.40
CA LYS A 419 1.97 7.77 -20.98
C LYS A 419 2.63 6.75 -20.08
N SER A 420 2.56 5.46 -20.40
CA SER A 420 3.28 4.42 -19.70
C SER A 420 4.80 4.68 -19.76
N TYR A 421 5.33 4.80 -20.96
CA TYR A 421 6.76 5.03 -21.18
C TYR A 421 7.26 6.42 -20.75
N ASP A 422 6.40 7.43 -20.64
CA ASP A 422 6.72 8.74 -20.06
C ASP A 422 7.22 8.65 -18.63
N GLY A 423 6.63 7.77 -17.83
CA GLY A 423 7.05 7.55 -16.45
C GLY A 423 8.16 6.52 -16.27
N TRP A 424 8.41 5.71 -17.28
CA TRP A 424 9.30 4.55 -17.24
C TRP A 424 10.65 4.83 -17.89
N ALA A 425 10.69 5.20 -19.20
CA ALA A 425 11.91 5.41 -19.94
C ALA A 425 12.41 6.86 -19.87
N ALA A 426 13.69 7.05 -19.63
CA ALA A 426 14.33 8.35 -19.74
C ALA A 426 14.36 8.86 -21.19
N THR A 427 14.47 10.18 -21.40
CA THR A 427 14.85 10.71 -22.72
C THR A 427 16.37 10.67 -22.78
N MET A 428 16.91 9.85 -23.68
CA MET A 428 18.35 9.72 -23.85
C MET A 428 18.86 10.75 -24.87
N THR A 429 19.93 11.41 -24.51
CA THR A 429 20.67 12.38 -25.35
C THR A 429 22.05 11.85 -25.72
N SER A 430 22.46 10.78 -25.04
CA SER A 430 23.76 10.10 -25.18
C SER A 430 23.60 8.61 -24.88
N PRO A 431 24.43 7.73 -25.48
CA PRO A 431 24.46 6.30 -25.11
C PRO A 431 24.91 6.04 -23.66
N ASP A 432 25.47 7.05 -22.99
CA ASP A 432 25.89 6.97 -21.59
C ASP A 432 24.77 7.29 -20.58
N ASP A 433 23.63 7.81 -21.06
CA ASP A 433 22.47 8.08 -20.21
C ASP A 433 21.83 6.79 -19.66
N HIS A 434 21.08 6.91 -18.57
CA HIS A 434 20.23 5.84 -18.07
C HIS A 434 19.03 5.62 -19.01
N LEU A 435 18.65 4.36 -19.22
CA LEU A 435 17.42 3.99 -19.94
C LEU A 435 16.18 4.19 -19.07
N ILE A 436 16.28 3.83 -17.77
CA ILE A 436 15.16 3.85 -16.83
C ILE A 436 15.12 5.17 -16.06
N CYS A 437 13.94 5.73 -15.87
CA CYS A 437 13.73 6.91 -15.03
C CYS A 437 13.98 6.57 -13.56
N MET A 438 15.17 6.90 -13.07
CA MET A 438 15.60 6.71 -11.69
C MET A 438 15.89 8.05 -11.01
N ASN A 439 15.56 8.15 -9.72
CA ASN A 439 15.96 9.28 -8.91
C ASN A 439 17.46 9.17 -8.58
N LYS A 440 18.13 10.31 -8.51
CA LYS A 440 19.52 10.37 -8.04
C LYS A 440 19.61 9.74 -6.64
N ARG A 441 20.70 9.01 -6.41
CA ARG A 441 21.01 8.38 -5.14
C ARG A 441 20.96 9.40 -4.01
N ASP A 442 20.15 9.16 -3.01
CA ASP A 442 20.20 9.87 -1.73
C ASP A 442 21.13 9.05 -0.82
N GLU A 443 22.34 9.55 -0.63
CA GLU A 443 23.38 8.89 0.20
C GLU A 443 22.99 8.77 1.68
N SER A 444 21.97 9.51 2.11
CA SER A 444 21.41 9.43 3.47
C SER A 444 20.46 8.24 3.67
N ARG A 445 20.08 7.54 2.59
CA ARG A 445 19.18 6.38 2.61
C ARG A 445 19.92 5.13 2.12
N ASP A 446 19.75 4.01 2.81
CA ASP A 446 20.33 2.70 2.44
C ASP A 446 19.85 2.13 1.08
N LYS A 447 19.11 2.90 0.30
CA LYS A 447 18.63 2.50 -1.04
C LYS A 447 19.52 3.08 -2.11
N PHE A 448 20.14 2.20 -2.87
CA PHE A 448 21.04 2.56 -3.98
C PHE A 448 20.35 3.31 -5.13
N PHE A 449 19.03 3.15 -5.32
CA PHE A 449 18.21 3.86 -6.30
C PHE A 449 16.74 3.85 -5.88
N SER A 450 15.93 4.71 -6.51
CA SER A 450 14.48 4.60 -6.51
C SER A 450 13.93 4.92 -7.90
N LEU A 451 12.87 4.22 -8.31
CA LEU A 451 12.16 4.55 -9.55
C LEU A 451 11.40 5.86 -9.38
N THR A 452 11.33 6.69 -10.42
CA THR A 452 10.58 7.95 -10.38
C THR A 452 9.06 7.74 -10.34
N LYS A 453 8.61 6.56 -10.80
CA LYS A 453 7.20 6.12 -10.78
C LYS A 453 7.14 4.67 -10.31
N PRO A 454 6.01 4.26 -9.68
CA PRO A 454 5.82 2.87 -9.29
C PRO A 454 5.88 1.93 -10.50
N PHE A 455 6.61 0.83 -10.36
CA PHE A 455 6.81 -0.16 -11.42
C PHE A 455 5.51 -0.79 -11.92
N TYR A 456 4.50 -0.93 -11.07
CA TYR A 456 3.19 -1.44 -11.47
C TYR A 456 2.40 -0.49 -12.41
N ASN A 457 2.98 0.65 -12.78
CA ASN A 457 2.50 1.55 -13.83
C ASN A 457 3.34 1.49 -15.11
N PHE A 458 4.20 0.47 -15.27
CA PHE A 458 5.03 0.25 -16.46
C PHE A 458 4.36 -0.77 -17.40
N ASP A 459 3.23 -0.37 -17.99
CA ASP A 459 2.48 -1.25 -18.87
C ASP A 459 3.18 -1.39 -20.21
N THR A 460 3.25 -2.65 -20.70
CA THR A 460 3.55 -3.03 -22.07
C THR A 460 2.26 -3.41 -22.79
N ALA A 461 2.36 -3.71 -24.10
CA ALA A 461 1.24 -4.23 -24.87
C ALA A 461 1.61 -5.52 -25.59
N ALA A 462 0.63 -6.43 -25.72
CA ALA A 462 0.65 -7.53 -26.67
C ALA A 462 -0.50 -7.39 -27.66
N GLY A 463 -0.46 -8.15 -28.77
CA GLY A 463 -1.39 -8.03 -29.88
C GLY A 463 -0.96 -7.00 -30.94
N ILE A 464 0.07 -6.20 -30.66
CA ILE A 464 0.67 -5.22 -31.59
C ILE A 464 2.19 -5.32 -31.59
N VAL A 465 2.82 -4.84 -32.65
CA VAL A 465 4.28 -4.70 -32.82
C VAL A 465 4.64 -3.22 -32.83
N TYR A 466 5.56 -2.80 -31.93
CA TYR A 466 5.90 -1.38 -31.81
C TYR A 466 7.33 -1.14 -31.32
N ASP A 467 7.84 0.06 -31.55
CA ASP A 467 9.10 0.57 -30.99
C ASP A 467 8.85 1.72 -30.03
N VAL A 468 9.77 1.88 -29.09
CA VAL A 468 9.84 3.01 -28.17
C VAL A 468 11.16 3.76 -28.38
N ASP A 469 11.10 4.87 -29.14
CA ASP A 469 12.28 5.69 -29.45
C ASP A 469 12.61 6.61 -28.25
N VAL A 470 13.63 6.24 -27.48
CA VAL A 470 14.06 6.98 -26.29
C VAL A 470 14.79 8.28 -26.61
N THR A 471 15.14 8.54 -27.86
CA THR A 471 15.74 9.81 -28.29
C THR A 471 14.69 10.90 -28.52
N LYS A 472 13.43 10.51 -28.66
CA LYS A 472 12.32 11.43 -28.90
C LYS A 472 11.79 12.05 -27.60
N PRO A 473 11.20 13.24 -27.71
CA PRO A 473 10.53 13.84 -26.57
C PRO A 473 9.34 12.98 -26.11
N ARG A 474 8.97 13.12 -24.86
CA ARG A 474 7.80 12.46 -24.28
C ARG A 474 6.53 12.79 -25.07
N GLY A 475 5.68 11.78 -25.31
CA GLY A 475 4.48 11.89 -26.14
C GLY A 475 4.70 11.66 -27.65
N GLY A 476 5.92 11.36 -28.09
CA GLY A 476 6.25 11.07 -29.48
C GLY A 476 7.25 9.92 -29.64
N ARG A 477 7.26 8.97 -28.70
CA ARG A 477 8.23 7.85 -28.63
C ARG A 477 7.70 6.55 -29.21
N VAL A 478 6.38 6.31 -29.11
CA VAL A 478 5.76 5.04 -29.48
C VAL A 478 5.39 5.03 -30.94
N VAL A 479 5.96 4.10 -31.71
CA VAL A 479 5.66 3.86 -33.11
C VAL A 479 5.08 2.46 -33.26
N ILE A 480 3.76 2.35 -33.43
CA ILE A 480 3.09 1.07 -33.66
C ILE A 480 3.24 0.72 -35.16
N LYS A 481 3.84 -0.44 -35.43
CA LYS A 481 4.19 -0.88 -36.81
C LYS A 481 3.05 -1.68 -37.44
N SER A 482 2.46 -2.59 -36.68
CA SER A 482 1.39 -3.48 -37.15
C SER A 482 0.66 -4.13 -35.98
N MET A 483 -0.41 -4.85 -36.25
CA MET A 483 -0.93 -5.89 -35.38
C MET A 483 0.08 -7.05 -35.29
N ALA A 484 -0.05 -7.91 -34.30
CA ALA A 484 0.84 -9.07 -34.11
C ALA A 484 0.74 -10.10 -35.26
N ASP A 485 -0.40 -10.18 -35.94
CA ASP A 485 -0.62 -11.05 -37.11
C ASP A 485 -0.08 -10.45 -38.41
N GLY A 486 0.58 -9.27 -38.37
CA GLY A 486 1.14 -8.56 -39.52
C GLY A 486 0.14 -7.66 -40.24
N THR A 487 -1.14 -7.64 -39.85
CA THR A 487 -2.12 -6.72 -40.45
C THR A 487 -1.81 -5.26 -40.07
N PRO A 488 -2.18 -4.27 -40.91
CA PRO A 488 -1.95 -2.87 -40.60
C PRO A 488 -2.67 -2.43 -39.32
N PHE A 489 -1.95 -1.68 -38.50
CA PHE A 489 -2.57 -0.99 -37.34
C PHE A 489 -3.18 0.34 -37.84
N ASP A 490 -4.42 0.63 -37.43
CA ASP A 490 -5.14 1.84 -37.81
C ASP A 490 -5.49 2.66 -36.56
N GLU A 491 -4.95 3.87 -36.46
CA GLU A 491 -5.22 4.78 -35.34
C GLU A 491 -6.70 5.19 -35.23
N SER A 492 -7.45 5.15 -36.29
CA SER A 492 -8.88 5.52 -36.31
C SER A 492 -9.82 4.37 -35.96
N ARG A 493 -9.34 3.13 -36.07
CA ARG A 493 -10.12 1.93 -35.77
C ARG A 493 -10.28 1.76 -34.27
N THR A 494 -11.41 1.22 -33.81
CA THR A 494 -11.65 0.78 -32.44
C THR A 494 -11.27 -0.69 -32.29
N TYR A 495 -10.51 -0.97 -31.24
CA TYR A 495 -10.02 -2.30 -30.85
C TYR A 495 -10.61 -2.75 -29.52
N ARG A 496 -10.74 -4.05 -29.33
CA ARG A 496 -11.01 -4.68 -28.04
C ARG A 496 -9.69 -4.84 -27.27
N VAL A 497 -9.59 -4.19 -26.12
CA VAL A 497 -8.34 -4.15 -25.36
C VAL A 497 -8.56 -4.75 -23.97
N ALA A 498 -7.81 -5.80 -23.64
CA ALA A 498 -7.81 -6.43 -22.31
C ALA A 498 -6.97 -5.61 -21.34
N VAL A 499 -7.53 -5.31 -20.19
CA VAL A 499 -6.89 -4.59 -19.07
C VAL A 499 -7.36 -5.19 -17.74
N ASN A 500 -6.68 -4.90 -16.64
CA ASN A 500 -7.20 -5.22 -15.32
C ASN A 500 -8.20 -4.16 -14.84
N SER A 501 -9.01 -4.51 -13.81
CA SER A 501 -10.04 -3.61 -13.26
C SER A 501 -9.47 -2.30 -12.70
N TYR A 502 -8.26 -2.31 -12.13
CA TYR A 502 -7.58 -1.09 -11.69
C TYR A 502 -7.34 -0.12 -12.86
N ARG A 503 -6.89 -0.61 -14.03
CA ARG A 503 -6.74 0.21 -15.23
C ARG A 503 -8.09 0.66 -15.77
N ALA A 504 -9.07 -0.24 -15.86
CA ALA A 504 -10.43 0.09 -16.31
C ALA A 504 -11.05 1.20 -15.46
N ALA A 505 -10.79 1.22 -14.15
CA ALA A 505 -11.19 2.28 -13.25
C ALA A 505 -10.37 3.58 -13.37
N GLY A 506 -9.33 3.64 -14.21
CA GLY A 506 -8.48 4.83 -14.44
C GLY A 506 -7.22 4.88 -13.59
N GLY A 507 -6.90 3.82 -12.86
CA GLY A 507 -5.71 3.71 -12.03
C GLY A 507 -4.41 3.96 -12.80
N GLY A 508 -3.46 4.65 -12.18
CA GLY A 508 -2.21 5.08 -12.81
C GLY A 508 -2.34 6.23 -13.82
N GLY A 509 -3.58 6.61 -14.19
CA GLY A 509 -3.85 7.70 -15.11
C GLY A 509 -3.50 7.42 -16.58
N LEU A 510 -3.25 6.15 -16.95
CA LEU A 510 -2.86 5.80 -18.32
C LEU A 510 -4.02 6.00 -19.31
N LEU A 511 -5.24 5.62 -18.92
CA LEU A 511 -6.45 5.88 -19.72
C LEU A 511 -6.87 7.36 -19.68
N THR A 512 -6.83 7.99 -18.51
CA THR A 512 -7.35 9.35 -18.34
C THR A 512 -6.35 10.41 -18.80
N LYS A 513 -5.17 10.50 -18.19
CA LYS A 513 -4.13 11.48 -18.50
C LYS A 513 -3.32 11.10 -19.74
N GLY A 514 -3.26 9.80 -20.08
CA GLY A 514 -2.58 9.27 -21.26
C GLY A 514 -3.48 9.31 -22.47
N ALA A 515 -4.45 8.41 -22.55
CA ALA A 515 -5.36 8.30 -23.70
C ALA A 515 -6.39 9.45 -23.82
N GLY A 516 -6.51 10.30 -22.77
CA GLY A 516 -7.40 11.45 -22.79
C GLY A 516 -8.88 11.12 -22.59
N ILE A 517 -9.20 9.95 -22.05
CA ILE A 517 -10.57 9.50 -21.80
C ILE A 517 -11.06 10.11 -20.49
N GLU A 518 -12.19 10.80 -20.54
CA GLU A 518 -12.82 11.35 -19.35
C GLU A 518 -13.18 10.24 -18.34
N LYS A 519 -12.91 10.47 -17.06
CA LYS A 519 -13.16 9.49 -16.00
C LYS A 519 -14.58 8.92 -16.04
N ALA A 520 -15.58 9.78 -16.27
CA ALA A 520 -16.99 9.41 -16.34
C ALA A 520 -17.33 8.50 -17.54
N GLN A 521 -16.45 8.41 -18.53
CA GLN A 521 -16.64 7.58 -19.72
C GLN A 521 -16.02 6.18 -19.59
N LEU A 522 -15.13 5.96 -18.61
CA LEU A 522 -14.36 4.72 -18.53
C LEU A 522 -15.27 3.48 -18.42
N GLU A 523 -16.25 3.51 -17.52
CA GLU A 523 -17.15 2.37 -17.32
C GLU A 523 -17.98 2.05 -18.57
N SER A 524 -18.43 3.06 -19.32
CA SER A 524 -19.16 2.84 -20.57
C SER A 524 -18.30 2.24 -21.69
N ARG A 525 -16.97 2.27 -21.56
CA ARG A 525 -16.03 1.64 -22.49
C ARG A 525 -15.76 0.18 -22.15
N VAL A 526 -16.12 -0.30 -20.95
CA VAL A 526 -15.98 -1.71 -20.56
C VAL A 526 -17.10 -2.50 -21.26
N VAL A 527 -16.72 -3.42 -22.14
CA VAL A 527 -17.65 -4.24 -22.92
C VAL A 527 -17.71 -5.69 -22.46
N TRP A 528 -16.81 -6.08 -21.57
CA TRP A 528 -16.81 -7.37 -20.92
C TRP A 528 -16.00 -7.30 -19.61
N ARG A 529 -16.46 -8.02 -18.60
CA ARG A 529 -15.77 -8.21 -17.33
C ARG A 529 -15.79 -9.68 -16.98
N GLY A 530 -14.64 -10.23 -16.58
CA GLY A 530 -14.52 -11.60 -16.11
C GLY A 530 -15.25 -11.79 -14.77
N ASP A 531 -15.67 -12.99 -14.52
CA ASP A 531 -16.33 -13.43 -13.28
C ASP A 531 -15.36 -13.92 -12.19
N HIS A 532 -14.06 -13.92 -12.51
CA HIS A 532 -12.95 -14.31 -11.65
C HIS A 532 -11.83 -13.28 -11.71
N THR A 533 -10.96 -13.32 -10.69
CA THR A 533 -9.76 -12.47 -10.71
C THR A 533 -8.79 -12.90 -11.82
N LEU A 534 -7.94 -11.98 -12.29
CA LEU A 534 -6.92 -12.33 -13.30
C LEU A 534 -5.96 -13.41 -12.77
N ARG A 535 -5.67 -13.45 -11.47
CA ARG A 535 -4.88 -14.54 -10.88
C ARG A 535 -5.59 -15.89 -10.98
N ASP A 536 -6.91 -15.95 -10.82
CA ASP A 536 -7.65 -17.20 -10.97
C ASP A 536 -7.60 -17.70 -12.42
N TYR A 537 -7.73 -16.81 -13.41
CA TYR A 537 -7.53 -17.15 -14.82
C TYR A 537 -6.11 -17.65 -15.12
N ILE A 538 -5.08 -17.06 -14.48
CA ILE A 538 -3.71 -17.57 -14.57
C ILE A 538 -3.61 -18.99 -14.00
N ILE A 539 -4.22 -19.26 -12.84
CA ILE A 539 -4.25 -20.60 -12.22
C ILE A 539 -4.94 -21.60 -13.14
N GLU A 540 -6.09 -21.27 -13.69
CA GLU A 540 -6.84 -22.13 -14.61
C GLU A 540 -6.05 -22.39 -15.89
N TYR A 541 -5.43 -21.37 -16.45
CA TYR A 541 -4.58 -21.49 -17.63
C TYR A 541 -3.40 -22.43 -17.39
N VAL A 542 -2.71 -22.29 -16.27
CA VAL A 542 -1.57 -23.15 -15.89
C VAL A 542 -2.04 -24.60 -15.70
N ARG A 543 -3.16 -24.84 -15.02
CA ARG A 543 -3.73 -26.19 -14.85
C ARG A 543 -4.05 -26.86 -16.19
N LYS A 544 -4.58 -26.10 -17.13
CA LYS A 544 -5.05 -26.62 -18.42
C LYS A 544 -3.91 -26.88 -19.40
N HIS A 545 -2.85 -26.05 -19.39
CA HIS A 545 -1.83 -26.04 -20.44
C HIS A 545 -0.46 -26.54 -19.99
N SER A 546 -0.34 -26.98 -18.73
CA SER A 546 0.92 -27.51 -18.19
C SER A 546 1.38 -28.79 -18.90
N PRO A 547 2.69 -28.99 -19.16
CA PRO A 547 3.79 -28.07 -18.87
C PRO A 547 3.86 -26.86 -19.84
N ILE A 548 4.15 -25.68 -19.34
CA ILE A 548 4.21 -24.44 -20.13
C ILE A 548 5.68 -24.03 -20.33
N THR A 549 6.02 -23.57 -21.54
CA THR A 549 7.31 -22.94 -21.85
C THR A 549 7.08 -21.44 -22.06
N PRO A 550 7.20 -20.61 -21.02
CA PRO A 550 7.01 -19.17 -21.16
C PRO A 550 8.10 -18.57 -22.04
N GLN A 551 7.72 -17.67 -22.94
CA GLN A 551 8.64 -17.02 -23.87
C GLN A 551 8.36 -15.52 -23.94
N ALA A 552 9.40 -14.73 -24.21
CA ALA A 552 9.23 -13.33 -24.55
C ALA A 552 8.77 -13.22 -26.00
N HIS A 553 7.74 -12.41 -26.26
CA HIS A 553 7.15 -12.25 -27.59
C HIS A 553 8.06 -11.51 -28.59
N GLY A 554 8.95 -10.64 -28.10
CA GLY A 554 9.81 -9.84 -28.96
C GLY A 554 9.05 -8.81 -29.80
N ASN A 555 7.85 -8.49 -29.40
CA ASN A 555 6.91 -7.64 -30.15
C ASN A 555 7.14 -6.13 -29.96
N TRP A 556 8.06 -5.73 -29.06
CA TRP A 556 8.43 -4.33 -28.89
C TRP A 556 9.90 -4.18 -28.49
N LEU A 557 10.48 -2.99 -28.75
CA LEU A 557 11.88 -2.69 -28.44
C LEU A 557 12.04 -1.23 -28.04
N PHE A 558 13.00 -0.97 -27.16
CA PHE A 558 13.60 0.35 -27.03
C PHE A 558 14.59 0.61 -28.15
N VAL A 559 14.49 1.75 -28.83
CA VAL A 559 15.39 2.14 -29.91
C VAL A 559 15.98 3.53 -29.66
N PRO A 560 17.20 3.81 -30.18
CA PRO A 560 18.06 2.95 -31.00
C PRO A 560 18.81 1.90 -30.14
N ALA A 561 18.98 0.69 -30.65
CA ALA A 561 19.55 -0.44 -29.90
C ALA A 561 21.00 -0.19 -29.44
N GLU A 562 21.78 0.53 -30.24
CA GLU A 562 23.16 0.91 -29.91
C GLU A 562 23.28 1.79 -28.64
N TRP A 563 22.20 2.48 -28.23
CA TRP A 563 22.13 3.25 -26.99
C TRP A 563 21.47 2.44 -25.86
N THR A 564 20.35 1.80 -26.19
CA THR A 564 19.47 1.21 -25.19
C THR A 564 19.99 -0.11 -24.63
N VAL A 565 20.69 -0.94 -25.43
CA VAL A 565 21.24 -2.22 -24.96
C VAL A 565 22.35 -2.01 -23.91
N PRO A 566 23.38 -1.16 -24.12
CA PRO A 566 24.37 -0.87 -23.09
C PRO A 566 23.76 -0.19 -21.86
N ALA A 567 22.80 0.73 -22.06
CA ALA A 567 22.12 1.43 -20.96
C ALA A 567 21.30 0.45 -20.11
N ALA A 568 20.55 -0.46 -20.72
CA ALA A 568 19.80 -1.50 -20.01
C ALA A 568 20.71 -2.36 -19.12
N LYS A 569 21.90 -2.74 -19.61
CA LYS A 569 22.87 -3.48 -18.81
C LYS A 569 23.35 -2.69 -17.60
N ARG A 570 23.72 -1.42 -17.78
CA ARG A 570 24.13 -0.53 -16.66
C ARG A 570 23.03 -0.37 -15.64
N ASP A 571 21.79 -0.15 -16.10
CA ASP A 571 20.65 0.04 -15.23
C ASP A 571 20.30 -1.25 -14.48
N TYR A 572 20.38 -2.42 -15.15
CA TYR A 572 20.23 -3.71 -14.49
C TYR A 572 21.27 -3.92 -13.38
N GLU A 573 22.54 -3.60 -13.65
CA GLU A 573 23.61 -3.67 -12.66
C GLU A 573 23.39 -2.69 -11.51
N THR A 574 22.88 -1.49 -11.79
CA THR A 574 22.51 -0.49 -10.76
C THR A 574 21.35 -0.98 -9.88
N MET A 575 20.36 -1.63 -10.48
CA MET A 575 19.17 -2.09 -9.77
C MET A 575 19.40 -3.37 -8.96
N TRP A 576 20.18 -4.31 -9.49
CA TRP A 576 20.36 -5.66 -8.90
C TRP A 576 21.80 -6.18 -8.89
N GLY A 577 22.77 -5.42 -9.44
CA GLY A 577 24.19 -5.82 -9.42
C GLY A 577 24.76 -5.80 -8.01
N ASN A 578 25.52 -6.85 -7.68
CA ASN A 578 26.31 -7.09 -6.45
C ASN A 578 25.88 -6.32 -5.18
N LYS A 579 24.95 -6.90 -4.47
CA LYS A 579 24.82 -6.70 -3.01
C LYS A 579 25.63 -7.75 -2.27
#